data_ef5e5b3e436835cd62d854340b3f54ba
#
_entry.id   ef5e5b3e436835cd62d854340b3f54ba
#
_cell.length_a   1.000
_cell.length_b   1.000
_cell.length_c   1.000
_cell.angle_alpha   90.00
_cell.angle_beta   90.00
_cell.angle_gamma   90.00
#
_symmetry.space_group_name_H-M   'P 1'
#
loop_
_entity.id
_entity.type
_entity.pdbx_description
1 polymer ?
#
loop_
_entity_poly.entity_id
_entity_poly.type
_entity_poly.pdbx_seq_one_letter_code
_entity_poly.pdbx_strand_id
1 'polypeptide(L)'
;MTAPTLDFSPDSPLTIAGDVLVIGVHQTPDGPQLSDAAPELAALQESLGAIGVTGSTDELRRLPASAGACSSIALIGLGKRTTAAQADAVVDAAAAVDAAAAVANALRLAAGSATRQLRGVGTVVFDLPVTDSATAAAVLEGAGIGAYAFTAYRSAPEAKSAPASDIIVGGAIVTDADLARSTAVVDAMHLVRDLVNTPPSDLYPASLAARAVAEVDHLAAAGIPIGIEVLDEVELAQHGYGGLTGVGRGSTRPPRL
;
A
#
# COMPACT_ATOMS: atom_id res chain seq x y z
N MET A 1 -1.28 13.52 -8.11
CA MET A 1 -2.38 12.93 -7.30
C MET A 1 -1.91 12.85 -5.86
N THR A 2 -2.82 12.96 -4.90
CA THR A 2 -2.51 12.77 -3.48
C THR A 2 -2.63 11.28 -3.17
N ALA A 3 -1.66 10.73 -2.45
CA ALA A 3 -1.78 9.42 -1.83
C ALA A 3 -2.96 9.40 -0.83
N PRO A 4 -3.50 8.24 -0.49
CA PRO A 4 -4.55 8.14 0.50
C PRO A 4 -4.05 8.56 1.88
N THR A 5 -4.95 9.08 2.71
CA THR A 5 -4.67 9.29 4.14
C THR A 5 -4.53 7.92 4.81
N LEU A 6 -3.46 7.71 5.56
CA LEU A 6 -3.25 6.52 6.37
C LEU A 6 -3.54 6.85 7.83
N ASP A 7 -4.27 5.97 8.49
CA ASP A 7 -4.59 6.11 9.91
C ASP A 7 -4.67 4.74 10.59
N PHE A 8 -4.69 4.74 11.90
CA PHE A 8 -4.92 3.54 12.71
C PHE A 8 -5.83 3.86 13.89
N SER A 9 -6.51 2.85 14.42
CA SER A 9 -7.32 2.97 15.63
C SER A 9 -7.09 1.77 16.53
N PRO A 10 -6.98 1.96 17.84
CA PRO A 10 -6.98 0.88 18.83
C PRO A 10 -8.36 0.25 18.97
N ASP A 11 -9.42 0.89 18.49
CA ASP A 11 -10.77 0.40 18.56
C ASP A 11 -10.97 -0.84 17.69
N SER A 12 -12.00 -1.64 18.03
CA SER A 12 -12.38 -2.78 17.21
C SER A 12 -12.71 -2.31 15.77
N PRO A 13 -12.16 -2.97 14.74
CA PRO A 13 -12.46 -2.65 13.35
C PRO A 13 -13.95 -2.63 13.03
N LEU A 14 -14.73 -3.45 13.73
CA LEU A 14 -16.19 -3.52 13.60
C LEU A 14 -16.92 -2.25 14.04
N THR A 15 -16.30 -1.43 14.89
CA THR A 15 -16.90 -0.18 15.40
C THR A 15 -16.50 1.05 14.59
N ILE A 16 -15.52 0.94 13.69
CA ILE A 16 -15.01 2.04 12.88
C ILE A 16 -15.92 2.21 11.66
N ALA A 17 -16.45 3.42 11.49
CA ALA A 17 -17.29 3.74 10.34
C ALA A 17 -16.46 3.86 9.05
N GLY A 18 -16.97 3.31 7.95
CA GLY A 18 -16.33 3.37 6.65
C GLY A 18 -17.23 2.80 5.54
N ASP A 19 -16.73 2.82 4.32
CA ASP A 19 -17.45 2.25 3.18
C ASP A 19 -17.30 0.73 3.12
N VAL A 20 -16.09 0.23 3.45
CA VAL A 20 -15.77 -1.20 3.36
C VAL A 20 -14.91 -1.62 4.55
N LEU A 21 -15.34 -2.69 5.23
CA LEU A 21 -14.52 -3.44 6.17
C LEU A 21 -13.85 -4.61 5.45
N VAL A 22 -12.53 -4.63 5.41
CA VAL A 22 -11.74 -5.71 4.80
C VAL A 22 -11.34 -6.71 5.88
N ILE A 23 -11.80 -7.94 5.76
CA ILE A 23 -11.53 -9.03 6.70
C ILE A 23 -10.66 -10.08 6.01
N GLY A 24 -9.62 -10.55 6.68
CA GLY A 24 -8.74 -11.61 6.20
C GLY A 24 -9.40 -12.99 6.24
N VAL A 25 -9.12 -13.82 5.23
CA VAL A 25 -9.54 -15.23 5.21
C VAL A 25 -8.34 -16.12 4.94
N HIS A 26 -8.08 -17.06 5.82
CA HIS A 26 -7.08 -18.10 5.66
C HIS A 26 -7.63 -19.33 4.94
N GLN A 27 -6.79 -19.93 4.12
CA GLN A 27 -7.01 -21.28 3.59
C GLN A 27 -6.52 -22.29 4.62
N THR A 28 -7.43 -23.15 5.13
CA THR A 28 -7.07 -24.24 6.05
C THR A 28 -7.50 -25.60 5.48
N PRO A 29 -6.99 -26.74 6.00
CA PRO A 29 -7.43 -28.07 5.58
C PRO A 29 -8.92 -28.31 5.77
N ASP A 30 -9.52 -27.66 6.78
CA ASP A 30 -10.94 -27.78 7.13
C ASP A 30 -11.83 -26.80 6.35
N GLY A 31 -11.26 -26.02 5.42
CA GLY A 31 -11.93 -25.00 4.63
C GLY A 31 -11.48 -23.58 4.95
N PRO A 32 -12.15 -22.56 4.36
CA PRO A 32 -11.81 -21.15 4.59
C PRO A 32 -12.16 -20.74 6.02
N GLN A 33 -11.27 -19.97 6.64
CA GLN A 33 -11.43 -19.49 8.01
C GLN A 33 -11.12 -17.98 8.09
N LEU A 34 -12.01 -17.22 8.73
CA LEU A 34 -11.76 -15.81 9.02
C LEU A 34 -10.50 -15.65 9.88
N SER A 35 -9.77 -14.58 9.65
CA SER A 35 -8.58 -14.25 10.45
C SER A 35 -8.93 -13.79 11.86
N ASP A 36 -10.10 -13.19 12.03
CA ASP A 36 -10.68 -12.83 13.33
C ASP A 36 -11.87 -13.74 13.65
N ALA A 37 -11.98 -14.11 14.93
CA ALA A 37 -13.02 -14.96 15.47
C ALA A 37 -14.05 -14.17 16.30
N ALA A 38 -14.27 -12.89 16.02
CA ALA A 38 -15.25 -12.06 16.70
C ALA A 38 -16.65 -12.71 16.63
N PRO A 39 -17.40 -12.77 17.74
CA PRO A 39 -18.73 -13.41 17.77
C PRO A 39 -19.71 -12.83 16.75
N GLU A 40 -19.59 -11.55 16.44
CA GLU A 40 -20.39 -10.84 15.46
C GLU A 40 -20.17 -11.37 14.02
N LEU A 41 -19.05 -12.02 13.77
CA LEU A 41 -18.68 -12.60 12.48
C LEU A 41 -19.00 -14.09 12.37
N ALA A 42 -19.58 -14.72 13.39
CA ALA A 42 -19.85 -16.16 13.41
C ALA A 42 -20.73 -16.61 12.22
N ALA A 43 -21.82 -15.88 11.95
CA ALA A 43 -22.70 -16.17 10.80
C ALA A 43 -21.99 -16.00 9.45
N LEU A 44 -21.06 -15.05 9.35
CA LEU A 44 -20.23 -14.87 8.16
C LEU A 44 -19.27 -16.06 7.99
N GLN A 45 -18.62 -16.50 9.07
CA GLN A 45 -17.75 -17.68 9.08
C GLN A 45 -18.49 -18.92 8.55
N GLU A 46 -19.71 -19.17 9.02
CA GLU A 46 -20.53 -20.32 8.59
C GLU A 46 -20.90 -20.24 7.10
N SER A 47 -21.03 -19.04 6.55
CA SER A 47 -21.44 -18.80 5.17
C SER A 47 -20.30 -18.83 4.14
N LEU A 48 -19.02 -18.82 4.56
CA LEU A 48 -17.87 -18.72 3.64
C LEU A 48 -17.89 -19.77 2.54
N GLY A 49 -18.21 -21.02 2.87
CA GLY A 49 -18.31 -22.10 1.89
C GLY A 49 -19.43 -21.88 0.87
N ALA A 50 -20.60 -21.42 1.32
CA ALA A 50 -21.72 -21.12 0.43
C ALA A 50 -21.47 -19.93 -0.49
N ILE A 51 -20.68 -18.94 -0.03
CA ILE A 51 -20.25 -17.78 -0.84
C ILE A 51 -19.20 -18.19 -1.88
N GLY A 52 -18.55 -19.35 -1.70
CA GLY A 52 -17.49 -19.84 -2.56
C GLY A 52 -16.15 -19.14 -2.31
N VAL A 53 -15.92 -18.64 -1.09
CA VAL A 53 -14.61 -18.11 -0.66
C VAL A 53 -13.68 -19.28 -0.36
N THR A 54 -12.44 -19.20 -0.80
CA THR A 54 -11.42 -20.23 -0.58
C THR A 54 -10.30 -19.80 0.35
N GLY A 55 -10.13 -18.49 0.55
CA GLY A 55 -9.01 -17.90 1.26
C GLY A 55 -7.71 -17.88 0.47
N SER A 56 -7.77 -18.18 -0.83
CA SER A 56 -6.59 -18.14 -1.70
C SER A 56 -6.04 -16.72 -1.82
N THR A 57 -4.72 -16.59 -1.95
CA THR A 57 -4.07 -15.30 -2.13
C THR A 57 -4.68 -14.51 -3.30
N ASP A 58 -4.85 -13.20 -3.13
CA ASP A 58 -5.43 -12.28 -4.12
C ASP A 58 -6.94 -12.47 -4.39
N GLU A 59 -7.60 -13.41 -3.71
CA GLU A 59 -9.05 -13.58 -3.81
C GLU A 59 -9.74 -12.48 -3.03
N LEU A 60 -10.65 -11.73 -3.69
CA LEU A 60 -11.49 -10.72 -3.05
C LEU A 60 -12.97 -11.02 -3.32
N ARG A 61 -13.79 -10.99 -2.26
CA ARG A 61 -15.25 -11.08 -2.35
C ARG A 61 -15.89 -9.95 -1.56
N ARG A 62 -16.64 -9.10 -2.22
CA ARG A 62 -17.39 -8.01 -1.57
C ARG A 62 -18.84 -8.41 -1.36
N LEU A 63 -19.33 -8.17 -0.15
CA LEU A 63 -20.67 -8.55 0.32
C LEU A 63 -21.34 -7.34 0.96
N PRO A 64 -22.69 -7.30 1.00
CA PRO A 64 -23.38 -6.37 1.87
C PRO A 64 -22.94 -6.52 3.32
N ALA A 65 -22.96 -5.46 4.10
CA ALA A 65 -22.64 -5.53 5.52
C ALA A 65 -23.63 -6.45 6.25
N SER A 66 -23.10 -7.40 6.98
CA SER A 66 -23.86 -8.27 7.89
C SER A 66 -23.54 -7.98 9.36
N ALA A 67 -22.45 -7.24 9.59
CA ALA A 67 -21.99 -6.82 10.92
C ALA A 67 -21.11 -5.57 10.79
N GLY A 68 -20.95 -4.83 11.88
CA GLY A 68 -20.07 -3.67 11.98
C GLY A 68 -20.67 -2.37 11.49
N ALA A 69 -19.88 -1.30 11.56
CA ALA A 69 -20.27 0.07 11.24
C ALA A 69 -20.03 0.45 9.77
N CYS A 70 -19.35 -0.41 9.00
CA CYS A 70 -19.11 -0.17 7.57
C CYS A 70 -20.32 -0.54 6.70
N SER A 71 -20.45 0.11 5.54
CA SER A 71 -21.56 -0.14 4.60
C SER A 71 -21.48 -1.48 3.87
N SER A 72 -20.30 -2.09 3.78
CA SER A 72 -20.07 -3.40 3.15
C SER A 72 -18.87 -4.09 3.76
N ILE A 73 -18.76 -5.40 3.53
CA ILE A 73 -17.63 -6.24 3.93
C ILE A 73 -16.92 -6.73 2.67
N ALA A 74 -15.59 -6.76 2.70
CA ALA A 74 -14.77 -7.40 1.69
C ALA A 74 -13.90 -8.48 2.34
N LEU A 75 -13.97 -9.69 1.82
CA LEU A 75 -13.16 -10.82 2.27
C LEU A 75 -11.92 -10.91 1.38
N ILE A 76 -10.72 -10.81 1.98
CA ILE A 76 -9.44 -10.91 1.27
C ILE A 76 -8.71 -12.19 1.67
N GLY A 77 -8.29 -12.98 0.69
CA GLY A 77 -7.55 -14.21 0.92
C GLY A 77 -6.11 -13.95 1.36
N LEU A 78 -5.73 -14.52 2.51
CA LEU A 78 -4.39 -14.48 3.08
C LEU A 78 -3.53 -15.69 2.67
N GLY A 79 -4.13 -16.65 1.94
CA GLY A 79 -3.47 -17.90 1.60
C GLY A 79 -3.45 -18.90 2.76
N LYS A 80 -2.54 -19.87 2.67
CA LYS A 80 -2.42 -20.92 3.69
C LYS A 80 -2.01 -20.34 5.03
N ARG A 81 -2.73 -20.74 6.07
CA ARG A 81 -2.36 -20.36 7.45
C ARG A 81 -1.07 -21.07 7.84
N THR A 82 -0.04 -20.29 8.14
CA THR A 82 1.16 -20.82 8.79
C THR A 82 0.80 -21.06 10.27
N THR A 83 0.61 -22.31 10.68
CA THR A 83 0.30 -22.63 12.07
C THR A 83 1.57 -22.62 12.91
N ALA A 84 1.46 -22.10 14.14
CA ALA A 84 2.54 -22.13 15.12
C ALA A 84 3.08 -23.56 15.40
N ALA A 85 2.33 -24.61 15.12
CA ALA A 85 2.78 -26.00 15.21
C ALA A 85 3.94 -26.35 14.24
N GLN A 86 4.19 -25.54 13.22
CA GLN A 86 5.41 -25.63 12.41
C GLN A 86 6.58 -24.86 13.04
N ALA A 87 6.31 -24.08 14.10
CA ALA A 87 7.30 -23.30 14.84
C ALA A 87 7.85 -24.03 16.09
N ASP A 88 7.29 -25.18 16.50
CA ASP A 88 7.73 -25.94 17.68
C ASP A 88 9.01 -26.78 17.46
N ALA A 89 9.55 -26.81 16.25
CA ALA A 89 10.94 -27.21 16.03
C ALA A 89 11.83 -26.04 16.51
N VAL A 90 12.80 -26.28 17.38
CA VAL A 90 13.81 -25.34 17.89
C VAL A 90 14.16 -24.33 16.78
N VAL A 91 13.49 -23.20 16.79
CA VAL A 91 13.62 -22.21 15.70
C VAL A 91 14.82 -21.36 16.09
N ASP A 92 15.87 -21.45 15.29
CA ASP A 92 16.95 -20.47 15.27
C ASP A 92 16.35 -19.05 15.21
N ALA A 93 16.89 -18.10 15.95
CA ALA A 93 16.40 -16.72 15.97
C ALA A 93 16.30 -16.11 14.55
N ALA A 94 17.18 -16.51 13.64
CA ALA A 94 17.11 -16.12 12.23
C ALA A 94 15.86 -16.62 11.53
N ALA A 95 15.49 -17.89 11.73
CA ALA A 95 14.27 -18.47 11.14
C ALA A 95 12.99 -17.83 11.70
N ALA A 96 13.00 -17.39 12.97
CA ALA A 96 11.88 -16.65 13.57
C ALA A 96 11.72 -15.26 12.94
N VAL A 97 12.82 -14.54 12.67
CA VAL A 97 12.81 -13.25 11.96
C VAL A 97 12.29 -13.42 10.54
N ASP A 98 12.73 -14.45 9.83
CA ASP A 98 12.27 -14.75 8.46
C ASP A 98 10.78 -15.08 8.43
N ALA A 99 10.27 -15.83 9.42
CA ALA A 99 8.85 -16.15 9.54
C ALA A 99 8.00 -14.89 9.83
N ALA A 100 8.44 -14.00 10.72
CA ALA A 100 7.77 -12.75 11.02
C ALA A 100 7.74 -11.82 9.77
N ALA A 101 8.86 -11.73 9.05
CA ALA A 101 8.93 -10.97 7.80
C ALA A 101 7.99 -11.54 6.73
N ALA A 102 7.87 -12.88 6.64
CA ALA A 102 6.94 -13.53 5.71
C ALA A 102 5.48 -13.21 6.05
N VAL A 103 5.09 -13.21 7.33
CA VAL A 103 3.74 -12.81 7.78
C VAL A 103 3.48 -11.35 7.42
N ALA A 104 4.37 -10.43 7.77
CA ALA A 104 4.22 -9.02 7.44
C ALA A 104 4.10 -8.80 5.92
N ASN A 105 4.89 -9.53 5.12
CA ASN A 105 4.80 -9.45 3.67
C ASN A 105 3.47 -10.00 3.12
N ALA A 106 2.95 -11.09 3.67
CA ALA A 106 1.65 -11.64 3.28
C ALA A 106 0.52 -10.63 3.56
N LEU A 107 0.54 -9.98 4.73
CA LEU A 107 -0.41 -8.93 5.08
C LEU A 107 -0.29 -7.71 4.17
N ARG A 108 0.93 -7.26 3.87
CA ARG A 108 1.19 -6.17 2.90
C ARG A 108 0.58 -6.48 1.54
N LEU A 109 0.81 -7.68 1.01
CA LEU A 109 0.30 -8.10 -0.28
C LEU A 109 -1.24 -8.20 -0.29
N ALA A 110 -1.84 -8.76 0.76
CA ALA A 110 -3.29 -8.87 0.88
C ALA A 110 -3.96 -7.48 0.97
N ALA A 111 -3.43 -6.57 1.79
CA ALA A 111 -3.95 -5.22 1.93
C ALA A 111 -3.82 -4.44 0.60
N GLY A 112 -2.68 -4.55 -0.08
CA GLY A 112 -2.47 -3.94 -1.39
C GLY A 112 -3.39 -4.49 -2.46
N SER A 113 -3.63 -5.80 -2.46
CA SER A 113 -4.59 -6.45 -3.35
C SER A 113 -6.02 -5.96 -3.09
N ALA A 114 -6.42 -5.86 -1.82
CA ALA A 114 -7.75 -5.38 -1.45
C ALA A 114 -8.02 -3.96 -1.99
N THR A 115 -7.15 -2.99 -1.70
CA THR A 115 -7.34 -1.60 -2.15
C THR A 115 -7.22 -1.44 -3.66
N ARG A 116 -6.38 -2.24 -4.32
CA ARG A 116 -6.28 -2.25 -5.79
C ARG A 116 -7.58 -2.71 -6.44
N GLN A 117 -8.27 -3.68 -5.85
CA GLN A 117 -9.52 -4.24 -6.36
C GLN A 117 -10.75 -3.43 -5.93
N LEU A 118 -10.72 -2.80 -4.75
CA LEU A 118 -11.79 -1.94 -4.24
C LEU A 118 -11.71 -0.57 -4.91
N ARG A 119 -12.65 -0.31 -5.80
CA ARG A 119 -12.75 0.98 -6.51
C ARG A 119 -14.09 1.65 -6.21
N GLY A 120 -14.09 2.99 -6.24
CA GLY A 120 -15.29 3.78 -5.97
C GLY A 120 -15.72 3.75 -4.51
N VAL A 121 -14.78 3.54 -3.60
CA VAL A 121 -14.96 3.60 -2.14
C VAL A 121 -14.06 4.69 -1.58
N GLY A 122 -14.52 5.44 -0.61
CA GLY A 122 -13.74 6.48 0.06
C GLY A 122 -12.89 5.88 1.18
N THR A 123 -13.53 5.33 2.20
CA THR A 123 -12.87 4.85 3.42
C THR A 123 -12.85 3.32 3.46
N VAL A 124 -11.65 2.76 3.59
CA VAL A 124 -11.42 1.31 3.75
C VAL A 124 -10.85 1.05 5.14
N VAL A 125 -11.56 0.24 5.92
CA VAL A 125 -11.14 -0.21 7.26
C VAL A 125 -10.60 -1.63 7.15
N PHE A 126 -9.44 -1.90 7.73
CA PHE A 126 -8.82 -3.21 7.73
C PHE A 126 -8.96 -3.90 9.09
N ASP A 127 -9.49 -5.12 9.03
CA ASP A 127 -9.54 -6.12 10.10
C ASP A 127 -8.66 -7.31 9.69
N LEU A 128 -7.37 -7.13 9.84
CA LEU A 128 -6.35 -8.14 9.52
C LEU A 128 -5.61 -8.56 10.81
N PRO A 129 -4.99 -9.74 10.85
CA PRO A 129 -4.35 -10.24 12.06
C PRO A 129 -3.02 -9.51 12.35
N VAL A 130 -3.15 -8.24 12.74
CA VAL A 130 -2.02 -7.41 13.17
C VAL A 130 -1.70 -7.74 14.63
N THR A 131 -0.43 -8.05 14.91
CA THR A 131 0.04 -8.46 16.24
C THR A 131 1.02 -7.47 16.85
N ASP A 132 1.58 -6.59 16.03
CA ASP A 132 2.60 -5.62 16.41
C ASP A 132 2.63 -4.43 15.43
N SER A 133 3.46 -3.43 15.71
CA SER A 133 3.61 -2.24 14.85
C SER A 133 4.17 -2.58 13.46
N ALA A 134 4.98 -3.63 13.32
CA ALA A 134 5.57 -4.02 12.05
C ALA A 134 4.50 -4.61 11.09
N THR A 135 3.62 -5.46 11.62
CA THR A 135 2.50 -6.02 10.85
C THR A 135 1.45 -4.96 10.52
N ALA A 136 1.16 -4.04 11.44
CA ALA A 136 0.27 -2.91 11.19
C ALA A 136 0.82 -1.96 10.12
N ALA A 137 2.11 -1.61 10.20
CA ALA A 137 2.80 -0.81 9.17
C ALA A 137 2.78 -1.53 7.80
N ALA A 138 2.96 -2.85 7.77
CA ALA A 138 2.90 -3.62 6.53
C ALA A 138 1.51 -3.54 5.87
N VAL A 139 0.42 -3.57 6.66
CA VAL A 139 -0.95 -3.38 6.16
C VAL A 139 -1.14 -1.97 5.62
N LEU A 140 -0.73 -0.93 6.36
CA LEU A 140 -0.81 0.47 5.94
C LEU A 140 -0.04 0.72 4.63
N GLU A 141 1.22 0.27 4.55
CA GLU A 141 2.06 0.40 3.37
C GLU A 141 1.44 -0.33 2.17
N GLY A 142 1.01 -1.59 2.37
CA GLY A 142 0.39 -2.39 1.30
C GLY A 142 -0.88 -1.74 0.78
N ALA A 143 -1.78 -1.36 1.67
CA ALA A 143 -3.05 -0.72 1.32
C ALA A 143 -2.84 0.62 0.61
N GLY A 144 -1.94 1.47 1.13
CA GLY A 144 -1.60 2.75 0.52
C GLY A 144 -1.02 2.59 -0.89
N ILE A 145 -0.06 1.67 -1.08
CA ILE A 145 0.53 1.38 -2.39
C ILE A 145 -0.52 0.83 -3.37
N GLY A 146 -1.45 -0.01 -2.88
CA GLY A 146 -2.53 -0.58 -3.70
C GLY A 146 -3.58 0.44 -4.14
N ALA A 147 -3.79 1.50 -3.38
CA ALA A 147 -4.74 2.57 -3.68
C ALA A 147 -4.28 3.54 -4.79
N TYR A 148 -3.20 3.25 -5.47
CA TYR A 148 -2.69 4.07 -6.56
C TYR A 148 -3.57 4.02 -7.81
N ALA A 149 -3.79 5.17 -8.45
CA ALA A 149 -4.33 5.27 -9.80
C ALA A 149 -3.68 6.45 -10.55
N PHE A 150 -3.23 6.24 -11.77
CA PHE A 150 -2.70 7.31 -12.62
C PHE A 150 -3.81 7.92 -13.46
N THR A 151 -4.15 9.18 -13.17
CA THR A 151 -5.30 9.87 -13.82
C THR A 151 -4.92 11.18 -14.51
N ALA A 152 -3.60 11.52 -14.57
CA ALA A 152 -3.14 12.82 -15.06
C ALA A 152 -3.60 13.18 -16.50
N TYR A 153 -3.83 12.16 -17.33
CA TYR A 153 -4.25 12.35 -18.73
C TYR A 153 -5.72 11.96 -18.98
N ARG A 154 -6.51 11.86 -17.92
CA ARG A 154 -7.95 11.57 -18.04
C ARG A 154 -8.75 12.86 -17.85
N SER A 155 -9.69 13.13 -18.77
CA SER A 155 -10.52 14.34 -18.73
C SER A 155 -11.50 14.36 -17.55
N ALA A 156 -11.98 13.21 -17.11
CA ALA A 156 -12.83 13.06 -15.92
C ALA A 156 -12.68 11.63 -15.38
N PRO A 157 -11.95 11.41 -14.27
CA PRO A 157 -11.98 10.12 -13.61
C PRO A 157 -13.38 9.91 -13.02
N GLU A 158 -14.03 8.81 -13.41
CA GLU A 158 -15.32 8.45 -12.82
C GLU A 158 -15.13 8.17 -11.31
N ALA A 159 -16.02 8.73 -10.48
CA ALA A 159 -16.00 8.47 -9.04
C ALA A 159 -16.01 6.97 -8.70
N LYS A 160 -16.71 6.16 -9.53
CA LYS A 160 -16.77 4.70 -9.41
C LYS A 160 -15.43 3.99 -9.65
N SER A 161 -14.46 4.64 -10.26
CA SER A 161 -13.12 4.08 -10.52
C SER A 161 -12.04 4.71 -9.64
N ALA A 162 -12.40 5.66 -8.78
CA ALA A 162 -11.47 6.30 -7.87
C ALA A 162 -10.88 5.28 -6.88
N PRO A 163 -9.59 5.39 -6.55
CA PRO A 163 -9.01 4.62 -5.44
C PRO A 163 -9.55 5.11 -4.10
N ALA A 164 -9.36 4.31 -3.05
CA ALA A 164 -9.65 4.73 -1.68
C ALA A 164 -8.88 6.02 -1.33
N SER A 165 -9.55 6.94 -0.64
CA SER A 165 -8.97 8.18 -0.13
C SER A 165 -8.46 8.03 1.30
N ASP A 166 -9.07 7.14 2.09
CA ASP A 166 -8.78 6.96 3.50
C ASP A 166 -8.63 5.48 3.83
N ILE A 167 -7.56 5.15 4.52
CA ILE A 167 -7.20 3.78 4.90
C ILE A 167 -6.98 3.76 6.41
N ILE A 168 -7.73 2.91 7.11
CA ILE A 168 -7.68 2.78 8.57
C ILE A 168 -7.39 1.32 8.93
N VAL A 169 -6.39 1.09 9.77
CA VAL A 169 -6.13 -0.24 10.37
C VAL A 169 -6.73 -0.24 11.77
N GLY A 170 -7.75 -1.05 11.99
CA GLY A 170 -8.41 -1.19 13.27
C GLY A 170 -7.75 -2.22 14.18
N GLY A 171 -7.95 -2.09 15.50
CA GLY A 171 -7.36 -2.99 16.50
C GLY A 171 -5.83 -2.88 16.61
N ALA A 172 -5.22 -1.88 16.00
CA ALA A 172 -3.77 -1.72 15.95
C ALA A 172 -3.29 -0.62 16.88
N ILE A 173 -2.09 -0.83 17.47
CA ILE A 173 -1.34 0.20 18.18
C ILE A 173 -0.07 0.47 17.37
N VAL A 174 -0.03 1.63 16.75
CA VAL A 174 1.09 2.11 15.91
C VAL A 174 1.60 3.39 16.53
N THR A 175 2.91 3.63 16.49
CA THR A 175 3.45 4.92 16.91
C THR A 175 3.30 5.97 15.81
N ASP A 176 3.27 7.26 16.19
CA ASP A 176 3.27 8.35 15.20
C ASP A 176 4.47 8.27 14.24
N ALA A 177 5.61 7.76 14.73
CA ALA A 177 6.81 7.57 13.91
C ALA A 177 6.61 6.45 12.87
N ASP A 178 5.96 5.34 13.24
CA ASP A 178 5.67 4.24 12.30
C ASP A 178 4.64 4.69 11.25
N LEU A 179 3.63 5.45 11.65
CA LEU A 179 2.64 6.04 10.75
C LEU A 179 3.30 7.00 9.76
N ALA A 180 4.14 7.92 10.26
CA ALA A 180 4.87 8.87 9.42
C ALA A 180 5.78 8.16 8.42
N ARG A 181 6.47 7.08 8.87
CA ARG A 181 7.30 6.25 7.99
C ARG A 181 6.47 5.56 6.90
N SER A 182 5.34 4.94 7.26
CA SER A 182 4.46 4.28 6.30
C SER A 182 3.91 5.27 5.27
N THR A 183 3.50 6.46 5.71
CA THR A 183 3.06 7.56 4.83
C THR A 183 4.16 7.96 3.86
N ALA A 184 5.39 8.19 4.35
CA ALA A 184 6.52 8.56 3.49
C ALA A 184 6.85 7.46 2.45
N VAL A 185 6.75 6.19 2.81
CA VAL A 185 6.95 5.07 1.87
C VAL A 185 5.87 5.06 0.79
N VAL A 186 4.61 5.25 1.17
CA VAL A 186 3.48 5.28 0.23
C VAL A 186 3.60 6.48 -0.71
N ASP A 187 3.90 7.67 -0.20
CA ASP A 187 4.09 8.88 -1.01
C ASP A 187 5.24 8.72 -2.02
N ALA A 188 6.37 8.18 -1.57
CA ALA A 188 7.52 7.90 -2.45
C ALA A 188 7.16 6.88 -3.55
N MET A 189 6.41 5.83 -3.22
CA MET A 189 5.96 4.84 -4.20
C MET A 189 4.98 5.43 -5.20
N HIS A 190 4.07 6.31 -4.78
CA HIS A 190 3.16 7.02 -5.67
C HIS A 190 3.94 7.97 -6.59
N LEU A 191 4.90 8.73 -6.06
CA LEU A 191 5.77 9.62 -6.84
C LEU A 191 6.52 8.84 -7.93
N VAL A 192 7.20 7.73 -7.56
CA VAL A 192 7.93 6.91 -8.53
C VAL A 192 7.00 6.38 -9.62
N ARG A 193 5.81 5.90 -9.25
CA ARG A 193 4.82 5.39 -10.22
C ARG A 193 4.27 6.49 -11.12
N ASP A 194 4.07 7.70 -10.60
CA ASP A 194 3.68 8.85 -11.41
C ASP A 194 4.77 9.19 -12.43
N LEU A 195 6.04 9.20 -12.02
CA LEU A 195 7.17 9.44 -12.91
C LEU A 195 7.26 8.37 -14.01
N VAL A 196 7.12 7.08 -13.65
CA VAL A 196 7.15 5.96 -14.61
C VAL A 196 5.99 6.02 -15.61
N ASN A 197 4.80 6.43 -15.16
CA ASN A 197 3.61 6.50 -16.00
C ASN A 197 3.51 7.79 -16.82
N THR A 198 4.32 8.81 -16.51
CA THR A 198 4.36 10.07 -17.27
C THR A 198 5.04 9.85 -18.62
N PRO A 199 4.40 10.19 -19.75
CA PRO A 199 4.97 9.96 -21.06
C PRO A 199 6.25 10.79 -21.30
N PRO A 200 7.17 10.33 -22.17
CA PRO A 200 8.43 11.00 -22.42
C PRO A 200 8.29 12.37 -23.14
N SER A 201 7.10 12.68 -23.65
CA SER A 201 6.77 14.03 -24.08
C SER A 201 6.82 15.04 -22.93
N ASP A 202 6.43 14.62 -21.75
CA ASP A 202 6.28 15.48 -20.56
C ASP A 202 7.37 15.20 -19.51
N LEU A 203 7.85 13.95 -19.41
CA LEU A 203 8.98 13.60 -18.56
C LEU A 203 10.25 13.41 -19.39
N TYR A 204 11.11 14.41 -19.39
CA TYR A 204 12.41 14.45 -20.04
C TYR A 204 13.46 15.02 -19.06
N PRO A 205 14.76 15.03 -19.37
CA PRO A 205 15.79 15.36 -18.38
C PRO A 205 15.54 16.64 -17.59
N ALA A 206 15.19 17.74 -18.24
CA ALA A 206 14.95 19.00 -17.53
C ALA A 206 13.68 18.98 -16.66
N SER A 207 12.59 18.33 -17.12
CA SER A 207 11.37 18.24 -16.32
C SER A 207 11.51 17.27 -15.13
N LEU A 208 12.31 16.19 -15.29
CA LEU A 208 12.66 15.30 -14.17
C LEU A 208 13.51 16.06 -13.13
N ALA A 209 14.51 16.81 -13.56
CA ALA A 209 15.32 17.64 -12.66
C ALA A 209 14.45 18.68 -11.91
N ALA A 210 13.54 19.36 -12.63
CA ALA A 210 12.61 20.31 -12.01
C ALA A 210 11.69 19.62 -10.97
N ARG A 211 11.24 18.39 -11.24
CA ARG A 211 10.46 17.62 -10.27
C ARG A 211 11.29 17.26 -9.04
N ALA A 212 12.56 16.84 -9.22
CA ALA A 212 13.45 16.55 -8.10
C ALA A 212 13.71 17.80 -7.23
N VAL A 213 13.92 18.98 -7.85
CA VAL A 213 14.05 20.24 -7.11
C VAL A 213 12.79 20.53 -6.28
N ALA A 214 11.61 20.40 -6.87
CA ALA A 214 10.35 20.63 -6.17
C ALA A 214 10.15 19.70 -4.96
N GLU A 215 10.55 18.42 -5.06
CA GLU A 215 10.49 17.48 -3.94
C GLU A 215 11.50 17.84 -2.83
N VAL A 216 12.72 18.24 -3.21
CA VAL A 216 13.73 18.70 -2.26
C VAL A 216 13.27 19.98 -1.55
N ASP A 217 12.70 20.94 -2.27
CA ASP A 217 12.15 22.16 -1.66
C ASP A 217 11.02 21.87 -0.67
N HIS A 218 10.16 20.89 -1.00
CA HIS A 218 9.10 20.44 -0.10
C HIS A 218 9.67 19.80 1.18
N LEU A 219 10.66 18.93 1.06
CA LEU A 219 11.33 18.30 2.20
C LEU A 219 12.09 19.32 3.05
N ALA A 220 12.77 20.28 2.42
CA ALA A 220 13.47 21.36 3.13
C ALA A 220 12.50 22.26 3.91
N ALA A 221 11.34 22.57 3.34
CA ALA A 221 10.27 23.31 4.01
C ALA A 221 9.70 22.55 5.23
N ALA A 222 9.73 21.22 5.20
CA ALA A 222 9.40 20.34 6.33
C ALA A 222 10.53 20.22 7.37
N GLY A 223 11.66 20.95 7.20
CA GLY A 223 12.79 20.96 8.13
C GLY A 223 13.79 19.82 7.93
N ILE A 224 13.71 19.08 6.83
CA ILE A 224 14.67 18.03 6.50
C ILE A 224 15.91 18.68 5.85
N PRO A 225 17.14 18.49 6.39
CA PRO A 225 18.35 19.12 5.88
C PRO A 225 18.83 18.39 4.62
N ILE A 226 18.24 18.73 3.47
CA ILE A 226 18.57 18.16 2.16
C ILE A 226 18.80 19.30 1.17
N GLY A 227 19.76 19.13 0.26
CA GLY A 227 20.04 20.03 -0.85
C GLY A 227 20.12 19.27 -2.15
N ILE A 228 19.98 19.99 -3.27
CA ILE A 228 20.09 19.45 -4.62
C ILE A 228 20.95 20.36 -5.47
N GLU A 229 21.78 19.78 -6.32
CA GLU A 229 22.51 20.44 -7.39
C GLU A 229 22.10 19.79 -8.70
N VAL A 230 21.84 20.60 -9.71
CA VAL A 230 21.47 20.11 -11.05
C VAL A 230 22.47 20.64 -12.06
N LEU A 231 23.21 19.74 -12.71
CA LEU A 231 24.16 20.09 -13.75
C LEU A 231 23.47 20.10 -15.11
N ASP A 232 23.65 21.21 -15.86
CA ASP A 232 23.14 21.32 -17.22
C ASP A 232 24.11 20.71 -18.26
N GLU A 233 23.76 20.74 -19.53
CA GLU A 233 24.55 20.16 -20.62
C GLU A 233 25.92 20.84 -20.80
N VAL A 234 26.05 22.10 -20.41
CA VAL A 234 27.32 22.87 -20.50
C VAL A 234 28.24 22.44 -19.36
N GLU A 235 27.70 22.40 -18.15
CA GLU A 235 28.39 21.97 -16.94
C GLU A 235 28.82 20.49 -17.03
N LEU A 236 27.95 19.64 -17.58
CA LEU A 236 28.27 18.22 -17.84
C LEU A 236 29.46 18.06 -18.78
N ALA A 237 29.55 18.90 -19.83
CA ALA A 237 30.69 18.88 -20.75
C ALA A 237 31.95 19.40 -20.09
N GLN A 238 31.88 20.49 -19.32
CA GLN A 238 33.02 21.09 -18.58
C GLN A 238 33.59 20.13 -17.54
N HIS A 239 32.72 19.38 -16.84
CA HIS A 239 33.13 18.42 -15.83
C HIS A 239 33.51 17.03 -16.39
N GLY A 240 33.48 16.84 -17.73
CA GLY A 240 33.95 15.63 -18.39
C GLY A 240 32.99 14.44 -18.30
N TYR A 241 31.69 14.64 -18.10
CA TYR A 241 30.65 13.59 -18.10
C TYR A 241 30.35 13.08 -19.53
N GLY A 242 31.37 12.53 -20.19
CA GLY A 242 31.31 12.11 -21.60
C GLY A 242 30.22 11.09 -21.93
N GLY A 243 29.88 10.20 -21.00
CA GLY A 243 28.80 9.23 -21.15
C GLY A 243 27.44 9.91 -21.30
N LEU A 244 27.09 10.82 -20.37
CA LEU A 244 25.82 11.56 -20.40
C LEU A 244 25.71 12.48 -21.63
N THR A 245 26.76 13.24 -21.93
CA THR A 245 26.80 14.12 -23.09
C THR A 245 26.77 13.35 -24.42
N GLY A 246 27.41 12.16 -24.45
CA GLY A 246 27.42 11.27 -25.62
C GLY A 246 26.04 10.71 -25.94
N VAL A 247 25.31 10.19 -24.91
CA VAL A 247 23.95 9.69 -25.05
C VAL A 247 22.99 10.84 -25.42
N GLY A 248 23.15 12.00 -24.78
CA GLY A 248 22.26 13.16 -24.99
C GLY A 248 22.36 13.80 -26.37
N ARG A 249 23.45 13.56 -27.17
CA ARG A 249 23.68 14.20 -28.47
C ARG A 249 22.56 13.98 -29.49
N GLY A 250 21.87 12.85 -29.43
CA GLY A 250 20.80 12.51 -30.37
C GLY A 250 19.44 13.12 -30.02
N SER A 251 19.33 13.81 -28.90
CA SER A 251 18.07 14.36 -28.39
C SER A 251 18.01 15.88 -28.60
N THR A 252 16.84 16.39 -28.95
CA THR A 252 16.54 17.83 -28.93
C THR A 252 16.34 18.36 -27.50
N ARG A 253 16.30 17.45 -26.50
CA ARG A 253 16.17 17.75 -25.07
C ARG A 253 17.49 17.42 -24.38
N PRO A 254 18.27 18.43 -23.98
CA PRO A 254 19.60 18.23 -23.42
C PRO A 254 19.61 17.40 -22.15
N PRO A 255 20.71 16.68 -21.85
CA PRO A 255 20.87 15.91 -20.65
C PRO A 255 20.95 16.81 -19.40
N ARG A 256 20.65 16.21 -18.25
CA ARG A 256 20.81 16.78 -16.90
C ARG A 256 21.37 15.72 -15.97
N LEU A 257 22.05 16.13 -14.89
CA LEU A 257 22.47 15.30 -13.78
C LEU A 257 22.09 15.98 -12.46
#